data_2a1f9df545c6381cf651a87cd5e1fa77
#
_entry.id   2a1f9df545c6381cf651a87cd5e1fa77
#
_cell.length_a   1.000
_cell.length_b   1.000
_cell.length_c   1.000
_cell.angle_alpha   90.00
_cell.angle_beta   90.00
_cell.angle_gamma   90.00
#
_symmetry.space_group_name_H-M   'P 1'
#
loop_
_entity.id
_entity.type
_entity.pdbx_description
1 polymer ?
#
loop_
_entity_poly.entity_id
_entity_poly.type
_entity_poly.pdbx_seq_one_letter_code
_entity_poly.pdbx_strand_id
1 'polypeptide(L)'
;MAISAMRARTAVTLFIALAAGLSMGAASAQVARPKAPIYGVTLDDLSNLDAIVASLTNLPYKPTVRVVFDPGTSAASYYKALVRLHAVAYVMGEIMDSYYFPTDAATYTARTKELVTGLAGTVDVWEIANEINGEWLRAHPSGTRTQVQAEETAIGQMVASAYDIVKASGGLVAVTLYYNDDGKGNNCYEKPADSWRTWSQAFLPSRVLQGTDYALLSYYSYQDCTGLQPQWATEFALLEKIFPNAKVGFGEIGTSSTSAPTSVQQSLITTYYPMADQLNDPRFIGGYFWWNYAEQMVPYQTSSYWQLLRKTIAPLRAPN
;
A
#
# COMPACT_ATOMS: atom_id res chain seq x y z
N MET A 1 2.86 37.22 90.84
CA MET A 1 4.02 36.89 89.99
C MET A 1 3.46 36.22 88.74
N ALA A 2 3.35 36.92 87.65
CA ALA A 2 2.82 36.42 86.38
C ALA A 2 3.95 36.35 85.41
N ILE A 3 4.23 35.17 84.84
CA ILE A 3 5.23 34.95 83.78
C ILE A 3 4.50 34.88 82.49
N SER A 4 4.76 35.87 81.61
CA SER A 4 4.24 35.97 80.26
C SER A 4 4.99 35.01 79.35
N ALA A 5 4.25 34.12 78.67
CA ALA A 5 4.80 33.23 77.63
C ALA A 5 4.62 33.85 76.23
N MET A 6 5.73 34.20 75.64
CA MET A 6 5.79 34.76 74.25
C MET A 6 5.75 33.61 73.25
N ARG A 7 4.68 33.52 72.45
CA ARG A 7 4.53 32.56 71.34
C ARG A 7 5.22 33.11 70.09
N ALA A 8 6.29 32.44 69.66
CA ALA A 8 6.88 32.67 68.32
C ALA A 8 6.02 32.07 67.22
N ARG A 9 5.62 32.88 66.28
CA ARG A 9 4.93 32.43 65.05
C ARG A 9 5.99 32.17 63.97
N THR A 10 6.21 30.92 63.61
CA THR A 10 7.03 30.52 62.48
C THR A 10 6.19 30.62 61.22
N ALA A 11 6.53 31.51 60.32
CA ALA A 11 5.95 31.61 58.99
C ALA A 11 6.60 30.56 58.07
N VAL A 12 5.82 29.59 57.60
CA VAL A 12 6.25 28.63 56.59
C VAL A 12 5.94 29.24 55.23
N THR A 13 6.97 29.65 54.51
CA THR A 13 6.86 30.12 53.13
C THR A 13 6.84 28.90 52.19
N LEU A 14 5.68 28.60 51.61
CA LEU A 14 5.50 27.53 50.65
C LEU A 14 5.99 28.01 49.26
N PHE A 15 7.16 27.52 48.81
CA PHE A 15 7.61 27.71 47.44
C PHE A 15 6.87 26.71 46.54
N ILE A 16 5.91 27.18 45.76
CA ILE A 16 5.32 26.42 44.65
C ILE A 16 6.25 26.57 43.46
N ALA A 17 7.06 25.54 43.19
CA ALA A 17 7.83 25.43 41.96
C ALA A 17 6.88 25.05 40.82
N LEU A 18 6.55 26.01 39.94
CA LEU A 18 5.81 25.79 38.73
C LEU A 18 6.75 25.10 37.70
N ALA A 19 6.71 23.77 37.64
CA ALA A 19 7.41 23.03 36.61
C ALA A 19 6.61 23.22 35.31
N ALA A 20 7.00 24.18 34.45
CA ALA A 20 6.56 24.28 33.09
C ALA A 20 7.14 23.11 32.29
N GLY A 21 6.40 22.03 32.21
CA GLY A 21 6.70 20.92 31.29
C GLY A 21 6.58 21.39 29.86
N LEU A 22 7.71 21.71 29.25
CA LEU A 22 7.82 21.84 27.80
C LEU A 22 7.61 20.43 27.22
N SER A 23 6.36 20.11 26.88
CA SER A 23 6.09 18.99 25.98
C SER A 23 6.66 19.39 24.62
N MET A 24 7.88 18.96 24.32
CA MET A 24 8.38 18.92 22.96
C MET A 24 7.49 17.90 22.23
N GLY A 25 6.39 18.37 21.66
CA GLY A 25 5.67 17.63 20.66
C GLY A 25 6.66 17.33 19.53
N ALA A 26 7.07 16.06 19.41
CA ALA A 26 7.78 15.62 18.23
C ALA A 26 6.87 16.00 17.06
N ALA A 27 7.27 17.00 16.26
CA ALA A 27 6.64 17.28 14.99
C ALA A 27 6.76 15.98 14.18
N SER A 28 5.66 15.25 14.01
CA SER A 28 5.66 14.10 13.13
C SER A 28 6.07 14.64 11.77
N ALA A 29 7.19 14.16 11.23
CA ALA A 29 7.59 14.51 9.88
C ALA A 29 6.38 14.17 8.98
N GLN A 30 5.84 15.17 8.29
CA GLN A 30 4.70 14.97 7.43
C GLN A 30 5.14 14.02 6.33
N VAL A 31 4.49 12.83 6.28
CA VAL A 31 4.77 11.80 5.29
C VAL A 31 4.56 12.40 3.90
N ALA A 32 5.55 12.26 3.02
CA ALA A 32 5.47 12.81 1.68
C ALA A 32 4.41 12.05 0.87
N ARG A 33 3.45 12.76 0.28
CA ARG A 33 2.50 12.12 -0.63
C ARG A 33 3.17 11.88 -1.99
N PRO A 34 3.14 10.66 -2.53
CA PRO A 34 3.51 10.44 -3.92
C PRO A 34 2.74 11.38 -4.84
N LYS A 35 3.46 12.01 -5.76
CA LYS A 35 2.86 12.94 -6.72
C LYS A 35 2.19 12.18 -7.88
N ALA A 36 1.05 12.68 -8.34
CA ALA A 36 0.31 12.08 -9.44
C ALA A 36 0.70 12.72 -10.81
N PRO A 37 0.74 11.95 -11.90
CA PRO A 37 0.53 10.50 -11.95
C PRO A 37 1.67 9.73 -11.28
N ILE A 38 1.32 8.61 -10.66
CA ILE A 38 2.30 7.68 -10.09
C ILE A 38 2.79 6.76 -11.20
N TYR A 39 4.09 6.76 -11.45
CA TYR A 39 4.77 5.77 -12.30
C TYR A 39 5.42 4.76 -11.36
N GLY A 40 4.65 3.72 -11.02
CA GLY A 40 5.01 2.77 -9.98
C GLY A 40 5.63 1.49 -10.53
N VAL A 41 6.47 0.86 -9.70
CA VAL A 41 7.06 -0.45 -9.95
C VAL A 41 7.12 -1.22 -8.64
N THR A 42 7.06 -2.57 -8.69
CA THR A 42 7.15 -3.44 -7.51
C THR A 42 8.56 -4.02 -7.38
N LEU A 43 9.05 -4.09 -6.17
CA LEU A 43 10.30 -4.71 -5.77
C LEU A 43 10.00 -5.78 -4.72
N ASP A 44 10.04 -7.02 -5.13
CA ASP A 44 9.94 -8.21 -4.29
C ASP A 44 11.33 -8.76 -3.91
N ASP A 45 12.38 -8.38 -4.65
CA ASP A 45 13.78 -8.69 -4.33
C ASP A 45 14.63 -7.41 -4.26
N LEU A 46 15.36 -7.24 -3.17
CA LEU A 46 16.28 -6.13 -2.92
C LEU A 46 17.77 -6.56 -2.95
N SER A 47 18.08 -7.78 -3.38
CA SER A 47 19.44 -8.34 -3.34
C SER A 47 20.42 -7.54 -4.20
N ASN A 48 19.99 -6.97 -5.33
CA ASN A 48 20.80 -6.14 -6.23
C ASN A 48 20.50 -4.64 -6.07
N LEU A 49 20.50 -4.15 -4.84
CA LEU A 49 20.08 -2.80 -4.49
C LEU A 49 20.80 -1.70 -5.28
N ASP A 50 22.10 -1.85 -5.56
CA ASP A 50 22.86 -0.84 -6.32
C ASP A 50 22.34 -0.69 -7.75
N ALA A 51 22.07 -1.79 -8.42
CA ALA A 51 21.51 -1.78 -9.77
C ALA A 51 20.04 -1.31 -9.77
N ILE A 52 19.24 -1.67 -8.74
CA ILE A 52 17.88 -1.18 -8.55
C ILE A 52 17.87 0.34 -8.40
N VAL A 53 18.66 0.90 -7.48
CA VAL A 53 18.76 2.34 -7.27
C VAL A 53 19.21 3.06 -8.54
N ALA A 54 20.21 2.51 -9.26
CA ALA A 54 20.64 3.07 -10.53
C ALA A 54 19.52 3.06 -11.57
N SER A 55 18.75 1.97 -11.68
CA SER A 55 17.65 1.87 -12.64
C SER A 55 16.53 2.88 -12.34
N LEU A 56 16.15 3.05 -11.07
CA LEU A 56 15.13 4.00 -10.64
C LEU A 56 15.56 5.46 -10.87
N THR A 57 16.82 5.78 -10.57
CA THR A 57 17.39 7.14 -10.76
C THR A 57 17.40 7.57 -12.22
N ASN A 58 17.49 6.62 -13.15
CA ASN A 58 17.53 6.90 -14.60
C ASN A 58 16.15 6.93 -15.26
N LEU A 59 15.06 6.72 -14.53
CA LEU A 59 13.70 6.95 -15.04
C LEU A 59 13.46 8.44 -15.27
N PRO A 60 12.57 8.82 -16.21
CA PRO A 60 12.29 10.23 -16.52
C PRO A 60 11.72 11.04 -15.35
N TYR A 61 11.02 10.37 -14.46
CA TYR A 61 10.38 10.97 -13.28
C TYR A 61 10.69 10.16 -12.03
N LYS A 62 10.65 10.82 -10.86
CA LYS A 62 10.77 10.13 -9.57
C LYS A 62 9.63 9.12 -9.44
N PRO A 63 9.93 7.81 -9.42
CA PRO A 63 8.89 6.77 -9.35
C PRO A 63 8.37 6.61 -7.92
N THR A 64 7.30 5.82 -7.78
CA THR A 64 6.94 5.18 -6.52
C THR A 64 7.34 3.71 -6.60
N VAL A 65 8.08 3.21 -5.63
CA VAL A 65 8.40 1.79 -5.52
C VAL A 65 7.50 1.15 -4.48
N ARG A 66 6.84 0.07 -4.86
CA ARG A 66 6.14 -0.81 -3.94
C ARG A 66 7.13 -1.87 -3.49
N VAL A 67 7.39 -1.97 -2.20
CA VAL A 67 8.33 -2.92 -1.61
C VAL A 67 7.55 -3.98 -0.86
N VAL A 68 7.72 -5.23 -1.26
CA VAL A 68 7.12 -6.41 -0.64
C VAL A 68 7.96 -6.82 0.57
N PHE A 69 7.35 -6.94 1.73
CA PHE A 69 8.05 -7.34 2.96
C PHE A 69 7.82 -8.82 3.25
N ASP A 70 8.87 -9.63 3.09
CA ASP A 70 8.82 -11.08 3.36
C ASP A 70 8.38 -11.38 4.79
N PRO A 71 7.52 -12.38 4.99
CA PRO A 71 7.19 -12.88 6.32
C PRO A 71 8.45 -13.31 7.08
N GLY A 72 8.54 -12.92 8.34
CA GLY A 72 9.67 -13.29 9.20
C GLY A 72 10.95 -12.46 9.02
N THR A 73 11.05 -11.62 8.00
CA THR A 73 12.17 -10.68 7.85
C THR A 73 11.88 -9.39 8.61
N SER A 74 12.77 -9.01 9.54
CA SER A 74 12.54 -7.88 10.44
C SER A 74 12.59 -6.53 9.72
N ALA A 75 11.88 -5.52 10.25
CA ALA A 75 11.97 -4.13 9.80
C ALA A 75 13.42 -3.62 9.76
N ALA A 76 14.23 -3.98 10.75
CA ALA A 76 15.63 -3.57 10.83
C ALA A 76 16.45 -4.06 9.62
N SER A 77 16.10 -5.22 9.05
CA SER A 77 16.77 -5.79 7.87
C SER A 77 16.52 -4.95 6.62
N TYR A 78 15.35 -4.35 6.50
CA TYR A 78 14.98 -3.50 5.35
C TYR A 78 15.46 -2.06 5.47
N TYR A 79 15.68 -1.55 6.69
CA TYR A 79 15.85 -0.11 6.95
C TYR A 79 16.90 0.55 6.04
N LYS A 80 18.10 -0.04 5.93
CA LYS A 80 19.19 0.53 5.11
C LYS A 80 18.84 0.58 3.63
N ALA A 81 18.14 -0.45 3.12
CA ALA A 81 17.71 -0.49 1.73
C ALA A 81 16.64 0.59 1.48
N LEU A 82 15.67 0.70 2.38
CA LEU A 82 14.60 1.69 2.25
C LEU A 82 15.10 3.14 2.32
N VAL A 83 16.08 3.45 3.17
CA VAL A 83 16.73 4.78 3.17
C VAL A 83 17.30 5.12 1.79
N ARG A 84 17.94 4.15 1.13
CA ARG A 84 18.50 4.35 -0.21
C ARG A 84 17.42 4.48 -1.29
N LEU A 85 16.38 3.67 -1.22
CA LEU A 85 15.24 3.75 -2.14
C LEU A 85 14.49 5.08 -1.97
N HIS A 86 14.22 5.49 -0.74
CA HIS A 86 13.50 6.73 -0.44
C HIS A 86 14.24 7.99 -0.96
N ALA A 87 15.56 7.93 -1.08
CA ALA A 87 16.34 9.02 -1.68
C ALA A 87 16.03 9.24 -3.17
N VAL A 88 15.61 8.20 -3.91
CA VAL A 88 15.40 8.24 -5.37
C VAL A 88 13.95 7.98 -5.79
N ALA A 89 13.11 7.47 -4.90
CA ALA A 89 11.71 7.11 -5.15
C ALA A 89 10.82 7.55 -3.98
N TYR A 90 9.49 7.54 -4.16
CA TYR A 90 8.56 7.38 -3.04
C TYR A 90 8.45 5.88 -2.73
N VAL A 91 8.16 5.54 -1.48
CA VAL A 91 8.08 4.15 -1.05
C VAL A 91 6.68 3.82 -0.58
N MET A 92 6.05 2.83 -1.22
CA MET A 92 4.88 2.13 -0.71
C MET A 92 5.33 0.80 -0.12
N GLY A 93 5.09 0.59 1.17
CA GLY A 93 5.46 -0.65 1.85
C GLY A 93 4.25 -1.58 1.94
N GLU A 94 4.37 -2.76 1.37
CA GLU A 94 3.38 -3.82 1.47
C GLU A 94 3.65 -4.68 2.70
N ILE A 95 2.72 -4.66 3.65
CA ILE A 95 2.89 -5.32 4.96
C ILE A 95 3.01 -6.84 4.81
N MET A 96 2.25 -7.41 3.88
CA MET A 96 2.21 -8.84 3.61
C MET A 96 1.61 -9.10 2.23
N ASP A 97 2.36 -9.80 1.38
CA ASP A 97 1.92 -10.27 0.07
C ASP A 97 0.74 -11.23 0.20
N SER A 98 -0.17 -11.21 -0.78
CA SER A 98 -1.37 -12.03 -0.81
C SER A 98 -1.09 -13.54 -0.78
N TYR A 99 0.05 -13.97 -1.26
CA TYR A 99 0.49 -15.37 -1.21
C TYR A 99 0.68 -15.87 0.23
N TYR A 100 1.01 -14.98 1.17
CA TYR A 100 1.20 -15.32 2.57
C TYR A 100 -0.02 -14.93 3.40
N PHE A 101 -0.91 -15.89 3.63
CA PHE A 101 -2.05 -15.65 4.50
C PHE A 101 -1.61 -15.53 5.97
N PRO A 102 -1.99 -14.46 6.69
CA PRO A 102 -1.67 -14.35 8.11
C PRO A 102 -2.40 -15.41 8.92
N THR A 103 -1.68 -16.11 9.80
CA THR A 103 -2.21 -17.21 10.61
C THR A 103 -3.31 -16.75 11.57
N ASP A 104 -3.27 -15.51 12.02
CA ASP A 104 -4.27 -14.89 12.90
C ASP A 104 -4.11 -13.36 12.96
N ALA A 105 -5.15 -12.71 13.50
CA ALA A 105 -5.21 -11.26 13.62
C ALA A 105 -4.11 -10.67 14.54
N ALA A 106 -3.67 -11.41 15.55
CA ALA A 106 -2.63 -10.94 16.46
C ALA A 106 -1.27 -10.89 15.76
N THR A 107 -0.94 -11.94 14.99
CA THR A 107 0.27 -12.02 14.16
C THR A 107 0.31 -10.87 13.13
N TYR A 108 -0.79 -10.63 12.40
CA TYR A 108 -0.86 -9.55 11.43
C TYR A 108 -0.73 -8.17 12.09
N THR A 109 -1.38 -7.97 13.23
CA THR A 109 -1.30 -6.74 14.02
C THR A 109 0.12 -6.48 14.54
N ALA A 110 0.80 -7.53 15.04
CA ALA A 110 2.18 -7.44 15.52
C ALA A 110 3.14 -7.08 14.38
N ARG A 111 2.98 -7.73 13.22
CA ARG A 111 3.77 -7.45 12.01
C ARG A 111 3.56 -6.01 11.53
N THR A 112 2.33 -5.55 11.47
CA THR A 112 2.01 -4.16 11.11
C THR A 112 2.70 -3.16 12.03
N LYS A 113 2.61 -3.37 13.34
CA LYS A 113 3.26 -2.50 14.34
C LYS A 113 4.78 -2.48 14.18
N GLU A 114 5.38 -3.65 14.00
CA GLU A 114 6.83 -3.80 13.81
C GLU A 114 7.32 -2.99 12.60
N LEU A 115 6.69 -3.20 11.44
CA LEU A 115 7.07 -2.52 10.21
C LEU A 115 6.84 -1.01 10.28
N VAL A 116 5.64 -0.58 10.68
CA VAL A 116 5.28 0.84 10.75
C VAL A 116 6.17 1.60 11.73
N THR A 117 6.53 0.98 12.85
CA THR A 117 7.43 1.61 13.83
C THR A 117 8.88 1.57 13.38
N GLY A 118 9.36 0.41 12.91
CA GLY A 118 10.76 0.19 12.57
C GLY A 118 11.21 0.89 11.28
N LEU A 119 10.27 1.19 10.39
CA LEU A 119 10.53 1.83 9.09
C LEU A 119 9.96 3.25 9.00
N ALA A 120 9.64 3.85 10.14
CA ALA A 120 9.14 5.22 10.21
C ALA A 120 10.08 6.19 9.48
N GLY A 121 9.51 7.06 8.63
CA GLY A 121 10.27 8.04 7.84
C GLY A 121 10.93 7.48 6.57
N THR A 122 10.80 6.17 6.29
CA THR A 122 11.33 5.55 5.06
C THR A 122 10.23 4.99 4.15
N VAL A 123 8.99 4.94 4.63
CA VAL A 123 7.80 4.50 3.89
C VAL A 123 6.79 5.64 3.86
N ASP A 124 6.34 6.00 2.66
CA ASP A 124 5.39 7.10 2.42
C ASP A 124 3.93 6.63 2.44
N VAL A 125 3.69 5.40 1.99
CA VAL A 125 2.35 4.79 1.91
C VAL A 125 2.43 3.36 2.42
N TRP A 126 1.50 2.95 3.25
CA TRP A 126 1.38 1.58 3.74
C TRP A 126 0.25 0.85 3.02
N GLU A 127 0.58 -0.17 2.26
CA GLU A 127 -0.39 -1.11 1.71
C GLU A 127 -0.75 -2.12 2.80
N ILE A 128 -1.91 -1.87 3.42
CA ILE A 128 -2.41 -2.67 4.55
C ILE A 128 -3.23 -3.88 4.13
N ALA A 129 -3.47 -4.02 2.83
CA ALA A 129 -4.28 -5.09 2.27
C ALA A 129 -3.89 -5.27 0.81
N ASN A 130 -3.36 -6.44 0.48
CA ASN A 130 -3.08 -6.86 -0.88
C ASN A 130 -3.99 -8.03 -1.23
N GLU A 131 -4.79 -7.88 -2.29
CA GLU A 131 -5.66 -8.89 -2.90
C GLU A 131 -6.51 -9.71 -1.92
N ILE A 132 -6.93 -9.07 -0.83
CA ILE A 132 -7.63 -9.72 0.29
C ILE A 132 -8.98 -10.33 -0.08
N ASN A 133 -9.58 -9.92 -1.20
CA ASN A 133 -10.78 -10.50 -1.78
C ASN A 133 -10.50 -11.67 -2.72
N GLY A 134 -9.26 -12.09 -2.84
CA GLY A 134 -8.79 -13.20 -3.68
C GLY A 134 -8.04 -14.25 -2.86
N GLU A 135 -6.73 -14.17 -2.83
CA GLU A 135 -5.87 -15.24 -2.31
C GLU A 135 -6.07 -15.54 -0.82
N TRP A 136 -6.31 -14.51 0.00
CA TRP A 136 -6.60 -14.72 1.42
C TRP A 136 -7.89 -15.53 1.66
N LEU A 137 -8.84 -15.47 0.73
CA LEU A 137 -10.08 -16.25 0.81
C LEU A 137 -9.91 -17.70 0.33
N ARG A 138 -8.89 -17.99 -0.47
CA ARG A 138 -8.63 -19.34 -0.99
C ARG A 138 -8.13 -20.32 0.07
N ALA A 139 -7.55 -19.84 1.14
CA ALA A 139 -7.04 -20.67 2.22
C ALA A 139 -8.15 -21.56 2.85
N HIS A 140 -9.43 -21.21 2.64
CA HIS A 140 -10.57 -21.89 3.24
C HIS A 140 -11.68 -22.26 2.23
N PRO A 141 -11.38 -23.02 1.15
CA PRO A 141 -12.34 -23.28 0.06
C PRO A 141 -13.48 -24.23 0.42
N SER A 142 -13.44 -24.91 1.57
CA SER A 142 -14.33 -26.05 1.90
C SER A 142 -15.27 -25.83 3.08
N GLY A 143 -15.37 -24.62 3.61
CA GLY A 143 -16.25 -24.29 4.74
C GLY A 143 -17.73 -24.18 4.37
N THR A 144 -18.60 -24.27 5.36
CA THR A 144 -19.99 -23.82 5.22
C THR A 144 -20.01 -22.31 4.96
N ARG A 145 -21.10 -21.78 4.36
CA ARG A 145 -21.24 -20.33 4.14
C ARG A 145 -21.05 -19.50 5.43
N THR A 146 -21.51 -20.01 6.56
CA THR A 146 -21.33 -19.33 7.86
C THR A 146 -19.86 -19.27 8.27
N GLN A 147 -19.10 -20.34 8.04
CA GLN A 147 -17.66 -20.37 8.31
C GLN A 147 -16.91 -19.40 7.40
N VAL A 148 -17.19 -19.41 6.09
CA VAL A 148 -16.62 -18.49 5.13
C VAL A 148 -16.89 -17.03 5.52
N GLN A 149 -18.13 -16.68 5.86
CA GLN A 149 -18.47 -15.32 6.32
C GLN A 149 -17.76 -14.91 7.61
N ALA A 150 -17.53 -15.84 8.52
CA ALA A 150 -16.77 -15.55 9.74
C ALA A 150 -15.31 -15.23 9.42
N GLU A 151 -14.71 -15.94 8.47
CA GLU A 151 -13.35 -15.71 8.00
C GLU A 151 -13.21 -14.40 7.24
N GLU A 152 -14.11 -14.11 6.31
CA GLU A 152 -14.19 -12.85 5.59
C GLU A 152 -14.33 -11.66 6.57
N THR A 153 -15.15 -11.81 7.60
CA THR A 153 -15.29 -10.83 8.67
C THR A 153 -13.98 -10.66 9.46
N ALA A 154 -13.30 -11.75 9.77
CA ALA A 154 -12.01 -11.73 10.46
C ALA A 154 -10.94 -11.04 9.63
N ILE A 155 -10.87 -11.29 8.31
CA ILE A 155 -9.97 -10.59 7.39
C ILE A 155 -10.28 -9.09 7.41
N GLY A 156 -11.53 -8.68 7.29
CA GLY A 156 -11.92 -7.27 7.37
C GLY A 156 -11.48 -6.59 8.68
N GLN A 157 -11.54 -7.32 9.81
CA GLN A 157 -11.06 -6.81 11.11
C GLN A 157 -9.53 -6.74 11.19
N MET A 158 -8.81 -7.68 10.59
CA MET A 158 -7.35 -7.60 10.49
C MET A 158 -6.91 -6.35 9.72
N VAL A 159 -7.51 -6.11 8.56
CA VAL A 159 -7.27 -4.91 7.76
C VAL A 159 -7.60 -3.65 8.55
N ALA A 160 -8.71 -3.62 9.27
CA ALA A 160 -9.11 -2.50 10.10
C ALA A 160 -8.12 -2.23 11.24
N SER A 161 -7.54 -3.27 11.83
CA SER A 161 -6.50 -3.12 12.86
C SER A 161 -5.21 -2.52 12.28
N ALA A 162 -4.80 -2.96 11.09
CA ALA A 162 -3.65 -2.38 10.39
C ALA A 162 -3.91 -0.91 10.00
N TYR A 163 -5.11 -0.61 9.52
CA TYR A 163 -5.55 0.77 9.25
C TYR A 163 -5.40 1.67 10.47
N ASP A 164 -5.92 1.24 11.62
CA ASP A 164 -5.85 2.02 12.85
C ASP A 164 -4.39 2.29 13.28
N ILE A 165 -3.50 1.30 13.15
CA ILE A 165 -2.07 1.43 13.46
C ILE A 165 -1.39 2.46 12.54
N VAL A 166 -1.60 2.35 11.23
CA VAL A 166 -1.00 3.26 10.25
C VAL A 166 -1.51 4.68 10.45
N LYS A 167 -2.84 4.86 10.62
CA LYS A 167 -3.42 6.20 10.87
C LYS A 167 -2.95 6.81 12.18
N ALA A 168 -2.79 6.02 13.23
CA ALA A 168 -2.25 6.49 14.51
C ALA A 168 -0.79 6.96 14.39
N SER A 169 -0.01 6.42 13.45
CA SER A 169 1.34 6.88 13.13
C SER A 169 1.40 8.12 12.22
N GLY A 170 0.25 8.60 11.73
CA GLY A 170 0.16 9.67 10.74
C GLY A 170 0.45 9.21 9.31
N GLY A 171 0.52 7.90 9.06
CA GLY A 171 0.82 7.30 7.76
C GLY A 171 -0.34 7.37 6.77
N LEU A 172 -0.02 7.21 5.49
CA LEU A 172 -0.99 7.06 4.41
C LEU A 172 -1.29 5.57 4.19
N VAL A 173 -2.56 5.28 3.89
CA VAL A 173 -3.08 3.91 3.74
C VAL A 173 -3.43 3.62 2.28
N ALA A 174 -2.94 2.49 1.77
CA ALA A 174 -3.40 1.89 0.53
C ALA A 174 -4.10 0.55 0.80
N VAL A 175 -5.13 0.28 0.01
CA VAL A 175 -5.84 -1.00 -0.07
C VAL A 175 -5.87 -1.42 -1.53
N THR A 176 -5.32 -2.59 -1.84
CA THR A 176 -5.36 -3.18 -3.18
C THR A 176 -6.35 -4.35 -3.19
N LEU A 177 -7.27 -4.31 -4.14
CA LEU A 177 -8.26 -5.36 -4.37
C LEU A 177 -7.93 -6.07 -5.68
N TYR A 178 -8.10 -7.39 -5.69
CA TYR A 178 -7.95 -8.19 -6.90
C TYR A 178 -9.12 -8.00 -7.84
N TYR A 179 -8.83 -7.59 -9.09
CA TYR A 179 -9.85 -7.42 -10.12
C TYR A 179 -10.27 -8.77 -10.68
N ASN A 180 -11.30 -9.36 -10.11
CA ASN A 180 -11.77 -10.71 -10.38
C ASN A 180 -13.19 -10.78 -10.99
N ASP A 181 -13.83 -9.64 -11.23
CA ASP A 181 -15.21 -9.56 -11.72
C ASP A 181 -15.41 -8.27 -12.52
N ASP A 182 -15.94 -8.39 -13.75
CA ASP A 182 -16.22 -7.29 -14.66
C ASP A 182 -17.66 -6.75 -14.57
N GLY A 183 -18.46 -7.27 -13.66
CA GLY A 183 -19.88 -6.91 -13.51
C GLY A 183 -20.79 -7.35 -14.63
N LYS A 184 -20.30 -8.17 -15.58
CA LYS A 184 -21.05 -8.70 -16.73
C LYS A 184 -21.30 -10.19 -16.62
N GLY A 185 -20.95 -10.79 -15.48
CA GLY A 185 -21.07 -12.22 -15.23
C GLY A 185 -19.80 -13.00 -15.54
N ASN A 186 -18.73 -12.34 -15.98
CA ASN A 186 -17.43 -12.97 -16.10
C ASN A 186 -16.71 -12.83 -14.75
N ASN A 187 -16.33 -13.94 -14.18
CA ASN A 187 -15.54 -13.99 -12.96
C ASN A 187 -14.21 -14.68 -13.26
N CYS A 188 -13.18 -14.29 -12.58
CA CYS A 188 -11.95 -15.06 -12.51
C CYS A 188 -12.22 -16.35 -11.72
N TYR A 189 -11.27 -16.95 -11.06
CA TYR A 189 -11.44 -18.23 -10.35
C TYR A 189 -12.10 -18.10 -8.96
N GLU A 190 -12.37 -16.90 -8.49
CA GLU A 190 -13.07 -16.66 -7.22
C GLU A 190 -14.58 -16.77 -7.39
N LYS A 191 -15.27 -16.95 -6.26
CA LYS A 191 -16.73 -16.96 -6.22
C LYS A 191 -17.28 -15.55 -6.45
N PRO A 192 -18.51 -15.39 -6.98
CA PRO A 192 -19.13 -14.07 -7.15
C PRO A 192 -19.24 -13.26 -5.84
N ALA A 193 -19.30 -13.93 -4.68
CA ALA A 193 -19.33 -13.26 -3.37
C ALA A 193 -18.00 -12.58 -3.04
N ASP A 194 -16.89 -13.04 -3.63
CA ASP A 194 -15.53 -12.53 -3.41
C ASP A 194 -15.20 -11.39 -4.37
N SER A 195 -16.18 -10.98 -5.20
CA SER A 195 -16.02 -9.88 -6.14
C SER A 195 -15.52 -8.61 -5.45
N TRP A 196 -14.50 -7.97 -6.03
CA TRP A 196 -13.96 -6.70 -5.53
C TRP A 196 -15.05 -5.63 -5.36
N ARG A 197 -16.13 -5.71 -6.15
CA ARG A 197 -17.25 -4.77 -6.15
C ARG A 197 -18.09 -4.83 -4.89
N THR A 198 -18.20 -6.00 -4.30
CA THR A 198 -19.13 -6.28 -3.18
C THR A 198 -18.41 -6.64 -1.90
N TRP A 199 -17.29 -7.37 -1.99
CA TRP A 199 -16.58 -7.88 -0.83
C TRP A 199 -16.12 -6.76 0.12
N SER A 200 -15.50 -5.72 -0.40
CA SER A 200 -15.02 -4.61 0.43
C SER A 200 -16.15 -3.90 1.17
N GLN A 201 -17.30 -3.70 0.53
CA GLN A 201 -18.47 -3.08 1.16
C GLN A 201 -19.11 -3.97 2.22
N ALA A 202 -19.01 -5.29 2.07
CA ALA A 202 -19.56 -6.25 3.00
C ALA A 202 -18.71 -6.42 4.26
N PHE A 203 -17.40 -6.38 4.14
CA PHE A 203 -16.49 -6.82 5.20
C PHE A 203 -15.52 -5.75 5.72
N LEU A 204 -15.21 -4.71 4.95
CA LEU A 204 -14.40 -3.60 5.46
C LEU A 204 -15.28 -2.62 6.28
N PRO A 205 -14.88 -2.28 7.52
CA PRO A 205 -15.60 -1.28 8.30
C PRO A 205 -15.62 0.09 7.62
N SER A 206 -16.70 0.85 7.86
CA SER A 206 -16.92 2.16 7.25
C SER A 206 -15.73 3.12 7.42
N ARG A 207 -15.02 3.08 8.57
CA ARG A 207 -13.84 3.94 8.79
C ARG A 207 -12.70 3.62 7.85
N VAL A 208 -12.54 2.36 7.44
CA VAL A 208 -11.54 1.94 6.45
C VAL A 208 -11.95 2.43 5.07
N LEU A 209 -13.20 2.18 4.65
CA LEU A 209 -13.71 2.64 3.35
C LEU A 209 -13.61 4.16 3.19
N GLN A 210 -13.91 4.91 4.25
CA GLN A 210 -13.90 6.38 4.22
C GLN A 210 -12.51 7.00 4.45
N GLY A 211 -11.64 6.30 5.15
CA GLY A 211 -10.34 6.84 5.56
C GLY A 211 -9.13 6.33 4.78
N THR A 212 -9.33 5.40 3.86
CA THR A 212 -8.28 4.94 2.92
C THR A 212 -7.83 6.10 2.03
N ASP A 213 -6.52 6.28 1.89
CA ASP A 213 -5.94 7.34 1.04
C ASP A 213 -5.82 6.90 -0.43
N TYR A 214 -5.53 5.62 -0.67
CA TYR A 214 -5.38 5.02 -2.00
C TYR A 214 -6.15 3.71 -2.08
N ALA A 215 -7.14 3.64 -2.96
CA ALA A 215 -7.86 2.41 -3.29
C ALA A 215 -7.39 1.94 -4.67
N LEU A 216 -6.82 0.75 -4.73
CA LEU A 216 -6.09 0.26 -5.89
C LEU A 216 -6.68 -1.07 -6.36
N LEU A 217 -6.51 -1.35 -7.66
CA LEU A 217 -6.86 -2.64 -8.26
C LEU A 217 -5.60 -3.30 -8.81
N SER A 218 -5.41 -4.58 -8.52
CA SER A 218 -4.45 -5.42 -9.24
C SER A 218 -5.13 -6.13 -10.40
N TYR A 219 -4.41 -6.28 -11.52
CA TYR A 219 -4.96 -6.90 -12.71
C TYR A 219 -3.90 -7.67 -13.51
N TYR A 220 -4.18 -8.94 -13.73
CA TYR A 220 -3.36 -9.87 -14.51
C TYR A 220 -4.19 -10.46 -15.64
N SER A 221 -3.99 -9.98 -16.86
CA SER A 221 -4.82 -10.32 -18.01
C SER A 221 -4.40 -11.59 -18.74
N TYR A 222 -3.22 -12.11 -18.47
CA TYR A 222 -2.65 -13.26 -19.16
C TYR A 222 -2.61 -14.48 -18.23
N GLN A 223 -3.17 -15.58 -18.71
CA GLN A 223 -3.32 -16.88 -18.05
C GLN A 223 -4.38 -16.94 -16.95
N ASP A 224 -4.57 -15.93 -16.11
CA ASP A 224 -5.51 -16.01 -14.99
C ASP A 224 -6.90 -15.51 -15.37
N CYS A 225 -7.04 -14.26 -15.72
CA CYS A 225 -8.34 -13.61 -15.90
C CYS A 225 -8.61 -13.17 -17.35
N THR A 226 -8.31 -14.01 -18.33
CA THR A 226 -8.42 -13.70 -19.75
C THR A 226 -9.84 -13.40 -20.24
N GLY A 227 -10.86 -13.87 -19.51
CA GLY A 227 -12.28 -13.63 -19.83
C GLY A 227 -12.80 -12.26 -19.40
N LEU A 228 -12.10 -11.56 -18.51
CA LEU A 228 -12.52 -10.26 -18.01
C LEU A 228 -12.31 -9.16 -19.08
N GLN A 229 -13.31 -8.28 -19.19
CA GLN A 229 -13.33 -7.16 -20.13
C GLN A 229 -13.48 -5.84 -19.38
N PRO A 230 -12.42 -5.35 -18.70
CA PRO A 230 -12.50 -4.15 -17.87
C PRO A 230 -12.78 -2.90 -18.71
N GLN A 231 -13.71 -2.08 -18.23
CA GLN A 231 -13.94 -0.73 -18.73
C GLN A 231 -13.42 0.24 -17.67
N TRP A 232 -12.11 0.49 -17.68
CA TRP A 232 -11.40 1.12 -16.58
C TRP A 232 -12.01 2.41 -16.05
N ALA A 233 -12.53 3.29 -16.93
CA ALA A 233 -13.22 4.49 -16.47
C ALA A 233 -14.46 4.16 -15.61
N THR A 234 -15.20 3.13 -15.97
CA THR A 234 -16.37 2.66 -15.20
C THR A 234 -15.94 1.98 -13.89
N GLU A 235 -14.88 1.18 -13.97
CA GLU A 235 -14.36 0.46 -12.80
C GLU A 235 -13.84 1.42 -11.74
N PHE A 236 -13.03 2.40 -12.12
CA PHE A 236 -12.54 3.40 -11.19
C PHE A 236 -13.65 4.31 -10.65
N ALA A 237 -14.63 4.70 -11.47
CA ALA A 237 -15.80 5.44 -10.97
C ALA A 237 -16.62 4.64 -9.94
N LEU A 238 -16.64 3.31 -10.03
CA LEU A 238 -17.25 2.46 -9.00
C LEU A 238 -16.37 2.35 -7.76
N LEU A 239 -15.07 2.17 -7.94
CA LEU A 239 -14.11 2.11 -6.82
C LEU A 239 -14.16 3.41 -5.99
N GLU A 240 -14.32 4.56 -6.63
CA GLU A 240 -14.52 5.85 -5.99
C GLU A 240 -15.81 5.96 -5.15
N LYS A 241 -16.86 5.27 -5.55
CA LYS A 241 -18.10 5.20 -4.75
C LYS A 241 -17.90 4.34 -3.51
N ILE A 242 -17.10 3.26 -3.62
CA ILE A 242 -16.79 2.36 -2.51
C ILE A 242 -15.84 3.06 -1.52
N PHE A 243 -14.83 3.78 -2.04
CA PHE A 243 -13.83 4.52 -1.25
C PHE A 243 -13.93 6.03 -1.54
N PRO A 244 -14.91 6.73 -0.94
CA PRO A 244 -15.31 8.06 -1.40
C PRO A 244 -14.25 9.16 -1.25
N ASN A 245 -13.28 8.97 -0.37
CA ASN A 245 -12.21 9.94 -0.12
C ASN A 245 -10.84 9.50 -0.67
N ALA A 246 -10.72 8.28 -1.21
CA ALA A 246 -9.46 7.77 -1.73
C ALA A 246 -9.13 8.33 -3.10
N LYS A 247 -7.83 8.40 -3.43
CA LYS A 247 -7.36 8.37 -4.80
C LYS A 247 -7.45 6.93 -5.31
N VAL A 248 -7.69 6.76 -6.61
CA VAL A 248 -7.85 5.43 -7.24
C VAL A 248 -6.77 5.17 -8.27
N GLY A 249 -6.44 3.91 -8.48
CA GLY A 249 -5.41 3.52 -9.45
C GLY A 249 -5.15 2.03 -9.47
N PHE A 250 -4.02 1.65 -10.08
CA PHE A 250 -3.57 0.27 -10.10
C PHE A 250 -2.58 0.00 -8.95
N GLY A 251 -2.78 -1.10 -8.24
CA GLY A 251 -1.84 -1.64 -7.25
C GLY A 251 -0.81 -2.56 -7.88
N GLU A 252 -1.23 -3.32 -8.89
CA GLU A 252 -0.36 -4.20 -9.66
C GLU A 252 -0.83 -4.31 -11.10
N ILE A 253 0.11 -4.33 -12.02
CA ILE A 253 -0.09 -4.73 -13.41
C ILE A 253 1.08 -5.59 -13.85
N GLY A 254 0.79 -6.72 -14.43
CA GLY A 254 1.82 -7.63 -14.90
C GLY A 254 1.25 -8.84 -15.61
N THR A 255 2.06 -9.86 -15.70
CA THR A 255 1.66 -11.20 -16.11
C THR A 255 1.92 -12.15 -14.96
N SER A 256 0.99 -13.02 -14.67
CA SER A 256 1.11 -14.07 -13.64
C SER A 256 2.23 -15.07 -13.92
N SER A 257 2.85 -15.01 -15.09
CA SER A 257 3.93 -15.87 -15.48
C SER A 257 5.03 -15.11 -16.21
N THR A 258 6.27 -15.31 -15.76
CA THR A 258 7.47 -14.85 -16.47
C THR A 258 7.63 -15.49 -17.86
N SER A 259 6.91 -16.59 -18.13
CA SER A 259 6.86 -17.26 -19.44
C SER A 259 5.89 -16.62 -20.42
N ALA A 260 5.16 -15.59 -20.04
CA ALA A 260 4.29 -14.88 -20.96
C ALA A 260 5.09 -14.33 -22.16
N PRO A 261 4.54 -14.37 -23.38
CA PRO A 261 5.23 -13.82 -24.55
C PRO A 261 5.67 -12.36 -24.33
N THR A 262 6.88 -12.04 -24.74
CA THR A 262 7.44 -10.67 -24.62
C THR A 262 6.49 -9.61 -25.18
N SER A 263 5.81 -9.91 -26.29
CA SER A 263 4.84 -8.98 -26.89
C SER A 263 3.65 -8.68 -25.99
N VAL A 264 3.19 -9.65 -25.20
CA VAL A 264 2.11 -9.45 -24.23
C VAL A 264 2.58 -8.53 -23.12
N GLN A 265 3.73 -8.82 -22.52
CA GLN A 265 4.31 -8.00 -21.44
C GLN A 265 4.58 -6.57 -21.92
N GLN A 266 5.14 -6.40 -23.12
CA GLN A 266 5.38 -5.09 -23.72
C GLN A 266 4.07 -4.33 -23.99
N SER A 267 3.02 -5.02 -24.41
CA SER A 267 1.71 -4.38 -24.64
C SER A 267 1.09 -3.86 -23.35
N LEU A 268 1.28 -4.55 -22.21
CA LEU A 268 0.81 -4.06 -20.92
C LEU A 268 1.52 -2.76 -20.53
N ILE A 269 2.85 -2.67 -20.69
CA ILE A 269 3.60 -1.43 -20.42
C ILE A 269 3.05 -0.27 -21.26
N THR A 270 2.90 -0.48 -22.56
CA THR A 270 2.46 0.58 -23.48
C THR A 270 0.98 0.94 -23.37
N THR A 271 0.17 0.06 -22.80
CA THR A 271 -1.28 0.30 -22.58
C THR A 271 -1.53 1.01 -21.26
N TYR A 272 -0.93 0.52 -20.18
CA TYR A 272 -1.32 0.96 -18.84
C TYR A 272 -0.62 2.23 -18.37
N TYR A 273 0.69 2.40 -18.60
CA TYR A 273 1.39 3.60 -18.12
C TYR A 273 0.86 4.92 -18.74
N PRO A 274 0.42 4.99 -20.00
CA PRO A 274 -0.21 6.19 -20.55
C PRO A 274 -1.64 6.47 -20.05
N MET A 275 -2.27 5.54 -19.34
CA MET A 275 -3.68 5.64 -18.98
C MET A 275 -4.00 6.85 -18.09
N ALA A 276 -3.06 7.32 -17.29
CA ALA A 276 -3.23 8.52 -16.48
C ALA A 276 -3.50 9.78 -17.31
N ASP A 277 -2.99 9.84 -18.55
CA ASP A 277 -3.24 10.93 -19.47
C ASP A 277 -4.49 10.70 -20.34
N GLN A 278 -5.00 9.46 -20.39
CA GLN A 278 -6.17 9.06 -21.18
C GLN A 278 -7.47 9.13 -20.37
N LEU A 279 -7.42 8.77 -19.08
CA LEU A 279 -8.56 8.88 -18.17
C LEU A 279 -8.62 10.31 -17.62
N ASN A 280 -9.64 11.06 -18.03
CA ASN A 280 -9.86 12.41 -17.53
C ASN A 280 -10.55 12.38 -16.14
N ASP A 281 -9.86 11.82 -15.17
CA ASP A 281 -10.32 11.66 -13.80
C ASP A 281 -9.26 12.21 -12.83
N PRO A 282 -9.57 13.27 -12.06
CA PRO A 282 -8.62 13.89 -11.14
C PRO A 282 -8.29 13.02 -9.91
N ARG A 283 -9.06 11.95 -9.68
CA ARG A 283 -8.81 10.99 -8.61
C ARG A 283 -7.98 9.81 -9.07
N PHE A 284 -7.94 9.54 -10.37
CA PHE A 284 -7.10 8.48 -10.93
C PHE A 284 -5.63 8.91 -10.94
N ILE A 285 -4.80 8.16 -10.23
CA ILE A 285 -3.39 8.50 -10.01
C ILE A 285 -2.40 7.64 -10.80
N GLY A 286 -2.88 6.72 -11.64
CA GLY A 286 -1.99 5.74 -12.27
C GLY A 286 -1.69 4.58 -11.33
N GLY A 287 -0.50 4.50 -10.82
CA GLY A 287 -0.02 3.42 -9.96
C GLY A 287 0.86 2.45 -10.76
N TYR A 288 0.25 1.51 -11.44
CA TYR A 288 0.85 0.56 -12.39
C TYR A 288 1.90 -0.38 -11.83
N PHE A 289 2.22 -0.41 -10.61
CA PHE A 289 3.28 -1.14 -9.90
C PHE A 289 3.64 -2.47 -10.58
N TRP A 290 4.43 -2.36 -11.68
CA TRP A 290 4.87 -3.50 -12.49
C TRP A 290 5.52 -4.55 -11.60
N TRP A 291 4.94 -5.77 -11.58
CA TRP A 291 5.27 -6.78 -10.58
C TRP A 291 6.73 -7.22 -10.64
N ASN A 292 7.20 -7.63 -11.79
CA ASN A 292 8.54 -8.25 -11.92
C ASN A 292 9.63 -7.21 -12.28
N TYR A 293 9.68 -6.06 -11.58
CA TYR A 293 10.64 -5.02 -11.96
C TYR A 293 12.09 -5.43 -11.70
N ALA A 294 12.39 -6.04 -10.57
CA ALA A 294 13.74 -6.44 -10.19
C ALA A 294 14.31 -7.47 -11.18
N GLU A 295 13.51 -8.45 -11.60
CA GLU A 295 13.92 -9.54 -12.48
C GLU A 295 14.01 -9.12 -13.95
N GLN A 296 13.10 -8.26 -14.40
CA GLN A 296 12.96 -7.96 -15.83
C GLN A 296 13.58 -6.63 -16.25
N MET A 297 13.70 -5.67 -15.34
CA MET A 297 14.11 -4.30 -15.65
C MET A 297 15.47 -3.93 -15.05
N VAL A 298 16.11 -4.82 -14.32
CA VAL A 298 17.43 -4.61 -13.69
C VAL A 298 18.41 -5.66 -14.18
N PRO A 299 19.60 -5.25 -14.67
CA PRO A 299 20.10 -3.90 -14.81
C PRO A 299 19.50 -3.16 -16.02
N TYR A 300 19.22 -1.89 -15.84
CA TYR A 300 18.48 -1.08 -16.83
C TYR A 300 19.20 -0.90 -18.18
N GLN A 301 20.53 -1.01 -18.21
CA GLN A 301 21.34 -0.81 -19.41
C GLN A 301 21.05 -1.86 -20.49
N THR A 302 20.72 -3.07 -20.07
CA THR A 302 20.52 -4.23 -20.95
C THR A 302 19.06 -4.68 -21.05
N SER A 303 18.17 -4.17 -20.19
CA SER A 303 16.77 -4.54 -20.19
C SER A 303 15.96 -3.82 -21.27
N SER A 304 15.40 -4.59 -22.19
CA SER A 304 14.46 -4.07 -23.21
C SER A 304 13.15 -3.58 -22.60
N TYR A 305 12.69 -4.19 -21.51
CA TYR A 305 11.49 -3.75 -20.78
C TYR A 305 11.70 -2.40 -20.11
N TRP A 306 12.86 -2.18 -19.48
CA TRP A 306 13.19 -0.89 -18.88
C TRP A 306 13.29 0.22 -19.94
N GLN A 307 13.94 -0.08 -21.09
CA GLN A 307 14.03 0.87 -22.19
C GLN A 307 12.64 1.22 -22.74
N LEU A 308 11.75 0.22 -22.83
CA LEU A 308 10.38 0.44 -23.26
C LEU A 308 9.61 1.28 -22.22
N LEU A 309 9.67 0.94 -20.93
CA LEU A 309 9.06 1.71 -19.85
C LEU A 309 9.51 3.17 -19.89
N ARG A 310 10.82 3.40 -19.92
CA ARG A 310 11.39 4.75 -20.01
C ARG A 310 10.86 5.52 -21.22
N LYS A 311 10.86 4.89 -22.39
CA LYS A 311 10.34 5.48 -23.63
C LYS A 311 8.85 5.79 -23.54
N THR A 312 8.09 4.93 -22.91
CA THR A 312 6.63 5.07 -22.75
C THR A 312 6.29 6.23 -21.84
N ILE A 313 6.96 6.35 -20.68
CA ILE A 313 6.61 7.39 -19.70
C ILE A 313 7.23 8.77 -19.99
N ALA A 314 8.35 8.84 -20.72
CA ALA A 314 9.05 10.10 -20.95
C ALA A 314 8.21 11.22 -21.59
N PRO A 315 7.31 10.95 -22.55
CA PRO A 315 6.45 11.99 -23.14
C PRO A 315 5.20 12.31 -22.31
N LEU A 316 4.90 11.55 -21.24
CA LEU A 316 3.69 11.69 -20.44
C LEU A 316 3.81 12.86 -19.46
N ARG A 317 2.69 13.21 -18.86
CA ARG A 317 2.61 14.29 -17.86
C ARG A 317 3.55 14.02 -16.67
N ALA A 318 4.35 15.04 -16.33
CA ALA A 318 5.18 14.97 -15.12
C ALA A 318 4.32 14.90 -13.85
N PRO A 319 4.72 14.14 -12.82
CA PRO A 319 4.09 14.16 -11.52
C PRO A 319 4.12 15.55 -10.87
N ASN A 320 2.98 16.03 -10.35
CA ASN A 320 2.82 17.38 -9.79
C ASN A 320 1.99 17.37 -8.47
#